data_465a0002ede7b08537342d63de3ded57
#
_entry.id   465a0002ede7b08537342d63de3ded57
#
_cell.length_a   1.000
_cell.length_b   1.000
_cell.length_c   1.000
_cell.angle_alpha   90.00
_cell.angle_beta   90.00
_cell.angle_gamma   90.00
#
_symmetry.space_group_name_H-M   'P 1'
#
loop_
_entity.id
_entity.type
_entity.pdbx_description
1 polymer ?
#
loop_
_entity_poly.entity_id
_entity_poly.type
_entity_poly.pdbx_seq_one_letter_code
_entity_poly.pdbx_strand_id
1 'polypeptide(L)'
;MTAASTLVRAARKSRRLTQQQLAERTHLDQSSVSRSEGGRDAEFSTIQRLLAGAGHRLYSAPTRRDDAATVAAEIREQLSVKDKDRALRALLQLNDNLVAERGLVRGVLGLAEPESTKDPVWDAAIAGLVAWRLRQEGLPAPDWVNAPSRHFRAPRTLDIDPADPDPSGIGSARRVRRAWCPGLA
;
A
#
# COMPACT_ATOMS: atom_id res chain seq x y z
N MET A 1 14.56 -1.38 -0.20
CA MET A 1 14.16 -2.07 -1.47
C MET A 1 13.99 -1.03 -2.56
N THR A 2 14.22 -1.35 -3.83
CA THR A 2 13.97 -0.43 -4.94
C THR A 2 12.47 -0.36 -5.24
N ALA A 3 11.98 0.79 -5.75
CA ALA A 3 10.58 0.93 -6.14
C ALA A 3 10.14 -0.14 -7.16
N ALA A 4 11.01 -0.52 -8.09
CA ALA A 4 10.73 -1.57 -9.07
C ALA A 4 10.48 -2.94 -8.43
N SER A 5 11.27 -3.33 -7.42
CA SER A 5 11.09 -4.61 -6.71
C SER A 5 9.77 -4.66 -5.96
N THR A 6 9.39 -3.55 -5.34
CA THR A 6 8.11 -3.41 -4.65
C THR A 6 6.94 -3.55 -5.61
N LEU A 7 6.99 -2.86 -6.77
CA LEU A 7 5.94 -2.92 -7.78
C LEU A 7 5.78 -4.32 -8.38
N VAL A 8 6.86 -4.99 -8.74
CA VAL A 8 6.80 -6.37 -9.28
C VAL A 8 6.18 -7.32 -8.27
N ARG A 9 6.62 -7.24 -7.00
CA ARG A 9 6.08 -8.07 -5.93
C ARG A 9 4.61 -7.78 -5.68
N ALA A 10 4.21 -6.50 -5.60
CA ALA A 10 2.82 -6.10 -5.43
C ALA A 10 1.95 -6.61 -6.58
N ALA A 11 2.38 -6.41 -7.83
CA ALA A 11 1.67 -6.88 -9.02
C ALA A 11 1.48 -8.41 -9.03
N ARG A 12 2.51 -9.18 -8.69
CA ARG A 12 2.40 -10.63 -8.59
C ARG A 12 1.42 -11.06 -7.49
N LYS A 13 1.55 -10.46 -6.31
CA LYS A 13 0.71 -10.79 -5.13
C LYS A 13 -0.76 -10.45 -5.36
N SER A 14 -1.07 -9.31 -6.00
CA SER A 14 -2.45 -8.93 -6.33
C SER A 14 -3.16 -9.97 -7.23
N ARG A 15 -2.38 -10.70 -8.03
CA ARG A 15 -2.87 -11.79 -8.87
C ARG A 15 -2.73 -13.18 -8.22
N ARG A 16 -2.31 -13.24 -6.95
CA ARG A 16 -2.11 -14.49 -6.19
C ARG A 16 -1.16 -15.48 -6.86
N LEU A 17 -0.20 -14.97 -7.66
CA LEU A 17 0.78 -15.79 -8.34
C LEU A 17 1.95 -16.13 -7.41
N THR A 18 2.48 -17.36 -7.53
CA THR A 18 3.80 -17.70 -6.99
C THR A 18 4.91 -17.11 -7.88
N GLN A 19 6.13 -17.04 -7.37
CA GLN A 19 7.29 -16.62 -8.19
C GLN A 19 7.51 -17.57 -9.37
N GLN A 20 7.29 -18.88 -9.16
CA GLN A 20 7.40 -19.88 -10.21
C GLN A 20 6.34 -19.66 -11.30
N GLN A 21 5.07 -19.45 -10.94
CA GLN A 21 4.02 -19.17 -11.91
C GLN A 21 4.27 -17.89 -12.71
N LEU A 22 4.83 -16.85 -12.08
CA LEU A 22 5.23 -15.64 -12.79
C LEU A 22 6.39 -15.91 -13.74
N ALA A 23 7.38 -16.71 -13.32
CA ALA A 23 8.52 -17.11 -14.13
C ALA A 23 8.06 -17.88 -15.40
N GLU A 24 7.18 -18.85 -15.25
CA GLU A 24 6.57 -19.61 -16.36
C GLU A 24 5.85 -18.69 -17.35
N ARG A 25 5.02 -17.76 -16.87
CA ARG A 25 4.28 -16.79 -17.73
C ARG A 25 5.18 -15.84 -18.49
N THR A 26 6.35 -15.55 -17.94
CA THR A 26 7.29 -14.58 -18.51
C THR A 26 8.45 -15.25 -19.24
N HIS A 27 8.49 -16.58 -19.28
CA HIS A 27 9.62 -17.34 -19.82
C HIS A 27 10.97 -16.91 -19.23
N LEU A 28 10.99 -16.67 -17.90
CA LEU A 28 12.16 -16.37 -17.11
C LEU A 28 12.38 -17.45 -16.06
N ASP A 29 13.60 -17.54 -15.54
CA ASP A 29 13.89 -18.41 -14.40
C ASP A 29 13.30 -17.87 -13.10
N GLN A 30 12.81 -18.74 -12.24
CA GLN A 30 12.29 -18.36 -10.92
C GLN A 30 13.32 -17.58 -10.09
N SER A 31 14.61 -17.91 -10.24
CA SER A 31 15.71 -17.18 -9.61
C SER A 31 15.80 -15.71 -10.07
N SER A 32 15.46 -15.44 -11.33
CA SER A 32 15.41 -14.07 -11.88
C SER A 32 14.26 -13.27 -11.29
N VAL A 33 13.07 -13.87 -11.14
CA VAL A 33 11.94 -13.26 -10.44
C VAL A 33 12.30 -12.96 -8.99
N SER A 34 12.86 -13.94 -8.29
CA SER A 34 13.27 -13.80 -6.88
C SER A 34 14.29 -12.67 -6.69
N ARG A 35 15.30 -12.57 -7.57
CA ARG A 35 16.31 -11.50 -7.52
C ARG A 35 15.71 -10.12 -7.77
N SER A 36 14.82 -10.00 -8.76
CA SER A 36 14.13 -8.73 -9.06
C SER A 36 13.25 -8.28 -7.88
N GLU A 37 12.52 -9.19 -7.24
CA GLU A 37 11.72 -8.90 -6.05
C GLU A 37 12.59 -8.67 -4.79
N GLY A 38 13.79 -9.20 -4.76
CA GLY A 38 14.78 -9.01 -3.68
C GLY A 38 15.49 -7.66 -3.71
N GLY A 39 15.20 -6.80 -4.70
CA GLY A 39 15.77 -5.47 -4.80
C GLY A 39 17.09 -5.41 -5.60
N ARG A 40 17.47 -6.50 -6.27
CA ARG A 40 18.59 -6.46 -7.21
C ARG A 40 18.16 -5.68 -8.44
N ASP A 41 19.05 -4.85 -8.97
CA ASP A 41 18.79 -4.12 -10.20
C ASP A 41 18.49 -5.08 -11.35
N ALA A 42 17.42 -4.78 -12.06
CA ALA A 42 17.00 -5.51 -13.25
C ALA A 42 16.81 -4.51 -14.39
N GLU A 43 17.08 -4.95 -15.61
CA GLU A 43 16.82 -4.14 -16.78
C GLU A 43 15.35 -3.77 -16.88
N PHE A 44 15.08 -2.57 -17.39
CA PHE A 44 13.72 -2.06 -17.57
C PHE A 44 12.84 -3.02 -18.37
N SER A 45 13.38 -3.64 -19.42
CA SER A 45 12.71 -4.67 -20.23
C SER A 45 12.26 -5.88 -19.39
N THR A 46 13.09 -6.30 -18.43
CA THR A 46 12.77 -7.39 -17.51
C THR A 46 11.64 -6.99 -16.57
N ILE A 47 11.68 -5.78 -16.00
CA ILE A 47 10.60 -5.26 -15.14
C ILE A 47 9.28 -5.17 -15.91
N GLN A 48 9.30 -4.63 -17.14
CA GLN A 48 8.10 -4.58 -17.99
C GLN A 48 7.53 -5.98 -18.28
N ARG A 49 8.40 -6.96 -18.58
CA ARG A 49 7.99 -8.35 -18.82
C ARG A 49 7.35 -8.98 -17.58
N LEU A 50 7.96 -8.79 -16.41
CA LEU A 50 7.43 -9.30 -15.14
C LEU A 50 6.06 -8.69 -14.82
N LEU A 51 5.91 -7.39 -14.96
CA LEU A 51 4.63 -6.70 -14.76
C LEU A 51 3.57 -7.19 -15.77
N ALA A 52 3.93 -7.33 -17.04
CA ALA A 52 3.02 -7.85 -18.08
C ALA A 52 2.58 -9.29 -17.77
N GLY A 53 3.48 -10.16 -17.34
CA GLY A 53 3.16 -11.54 -16.91
C GLY A 53 2.21 -11.60 -15.70
N ALA A 54 2.28 -10.57 -14.83
CA ALA A 54 1.33 -10.37 -13.74
C ALA A 54 0.04 -9.65 -14.17
N GLY A 55 -0.15 -9.35 -15.45
CA GLY A 55 -1.33 -8.63 -15.96
C GLY A 55 -1.34 -7.15 -15.64
N HIS A 56 -0.17 -6.53 -15.48
CA HIS A 56 0.00 -5.11 -15.22
C HIS A 56 0.76 -4.42 -16.35
N ARG A 57 0.58 -3.12 -16.49
CA ARG A 57 1.38 -2.27 -17.38
C ARG A 57 2.10 -1.20 -16.58
N LEU A 58 3.29 -0.85 -17.01
CA LEU A 58 4.06 0.23 -16.42
C LEU A 58 3.74 1.54 -17.12
N TYR A 59 3.39 2.54 -16.33
CA TYR A 59 3.18 3.92 -16.78
C TYR A 59 4.05 4.85 -15.94
N SER A 60 4.48 5.96 -16.55
CA SER A 60 5.11 7.05 -15.80
C SER A 60 4.06 8.07 -15.37
N ALA A 61 4.20 8.60 -14.17
CA ALA A 61 3.42 9.73 -13.68
C ALA A 61 4.35 10.90 -13.37
N PRO A 62 3.94 12.16 -13.63
CA PRO A 62 4.78 13.34 -13.39
C PRO A 62 4.81 13.70 -11.91
N THR A 63 5.33 12.81 -11.08
CA THR A 63 5.46 12.99 -9.63
C THR A 63 6.78 12.40 -9.14
N ARG A 64 7.29 12.94 -8.04
CA ARG A 64 8.45 12.39 -7.29
C ARG A 64 8.01 11.73 -5.99
N ARG A 65 6.70 11.59 -5.77
CA ARG A 65 6.15 11.08 -4.53
C ARG A 65 5.97 9.57 -4.59
N ASP A 66 6.23 8.92 -3.47
CA ASP A 66 6.03 7.49 -3.33
C ASP A 66 4.55 7.14 -3.29
N ASP A 67 4.22 6.02 -3.93
CA ASP A 67 2.89 5.44 -3.97
C ASP A 67 2.58 4.61 -2.71
N ALA A 68 1.33 4.18 -2.58
CA ALA A 68 0.87 3.40 -1.45
C ALA A 68 1.61 2.06 -1.29
N ALA A 69 2.03 1.41 -2.39
CA ALA A 69 2.75 0.15 -2.33
C ALA A 69 4.18 0.32 -1.81
N THR A 70 4.85 1.38 -2.25
CA THR A 70 6.21 1.75 -1.79
C THR A 70 6.20 2.10 -0.30
N VAL A 71 5.27 2.97 0.13
CA VAL A 71 5.16 3.37 1.53
C VAL A 71 4.75 2.19 2.44
N ALA A 72 3.87 1.31 1.99
CA ALA A 72 3.53 0.11 2.76
C ALA A 72 4.72 -0.84 2.94
N ALA A 73 5.61 -0.92 1.96
CA ALA A 73 6.84 -1.69 2.09
C ALA A 73 7.78 -1.08 3.14
N GLU A 74 7.89 0.26 3.19
CA GLU A 74 8.62 0.98 4.23
C GLU A 74 8.01 0.73 5.61
N ILE A 75 6.69 0.90 5.76
CA ILE A 75 5.97 0.62 7.02
C ILE A 75 6.28 -0.80 7.49
N ARG A 76 6.20 -1.80 6.61
CA ARG A 76 6.50 -3.19 6.94
C ARG A 76 7.92 -3.37 7.45
N GLU A 77 8.89 -2.69 6.84
CA GLU A 77 10.29 -2.72 7.26
C GLU A 77 10.45 -2.14 8.68
N GLN A 78 9.85 -0.96 8.95
CA GLN A 78 9.90 -0.34 10.26
C GLN A 78 9.21 -1.19 11.34
N LEU A 79 8.06 -1.77 11.03
CA LEU A 79 7.37 -2.69 11.95
C LEU A 79 8.20 -3.95 12.26
N SER A 80 8.99 -4.43 11.30
CA SER A 80 9.87 -5.60 11.52
C SER A 80 10.96 -5.36 12.55
N VAL A 81 11.39 -4.11 12.69
CA VAL A 81 12.37 -3.65 13.70
C VAL A 81 11.70 -2.98 14.92
N LYS A 82 10.35 -3.08 15.00
CA LYS A 82 9.52 -2.53 16.08
C LYS A 82 9.57 -1.00 16.21
N ASP A 83 9.94 -0.29 15.14
CA ASP A 83 9.95 1.17 15.08
C ASP A 83 8.57 1.70 14.59
N LYS A 84 7.61 1.71 15.53
CA LYS A 84 6.24 2.17 15.23
C LYS A 84 6.18 3.67 14.93
N ASP A 85 7.07 4.48 15.49
CA ASP A 85 7.13 5.92 15.23
C ASP A 85 7.50 6.21 13.78
N ARG A 86 8.51 5.51 13.26
CA ARG A 86 8.86 5.65 11.84
C ARG A 86 7.79 5.09 10.93
N ALA A 87 7.15 3.98 11.30
CA ALA A 87 6.01 3.46 10.56
C ALA A 87 4.86 4.49 10.49
N LEU A 88 4.56 5.19 11.59
CA LEU A 88 3.57 6.27 11.61
C LEU A 88 3.98 7.44 10.70
N ARG A 89 5.25 7.85 10.76
CA ARG A 89 5.75 8.94 9.89
C ARG A 89 5.61 8.56 8.41
N ALA A 90 5.89 7.32 8.03
CA ALA A 90 5.68 6.84 6.68
C ALA A 90 4.19 6.89 6.28
N LEU A 91 3.26 6.51 7.17
CA LEU A 91 1.82 6.63 6.91
C LEU A 91 1.39 8.11 6.76
N LEU A 92 1.90 9.01 7.58
CA LEU A 92 1.66 10.44 7.46
C LEU A 92 2.26 11.01 6.16
N GLN A 93 3.43 10.54 5.77
CA GLN A 93 4.04 10.90 4.50
C GLN A 93 3.18 10.45 3.31
N LEU A 94 2.57 9.25 3.35
CA LEU A 94 1.60 8.83 2.33
C LEU A 94 0.40 9.78 2.26
N ASN A 95 -0.10 10.21 3.43
CA ASN A 95 -1.15 11.21 3.49
C ASN A 95 -0.76 12.50 2.74
N ASP A 96 0.43 13.01 3.03
CA ASP A 96 0.95 14.25 2.44
C ASP A 96 1.21 14.09 0.94
N ASN A 97 1.68 12.91 0.51
CA ASN A 97 1.86 12.57 -0.90
C ASN A 97 0.51 12.64 -1.64
N LEU A 98 -0.53 12.01 -1.08
CA LEU A 98 -1.88 12.02 -1.67
C LEU A 98 -2.52 13.41 -1.64
N VAL A 99 -2.26 14.24 -0.62
CA VAL A 99 -2.79 15.61 -0.53
C VAL A 99 -2.14 16.52 -1.56
N ALA A 100 -0.83 16.40 -1.75
CA ALA A 100 -0.07 17.27 -2.63
C ALA A 100 -0.35 17.05 -4.11
N GLU A 101 -0.73 15.83 -4.50
CA GLU A 101 -1.10 15.50 -5.87
C GLU A 101 -2.62 15.61 -6.08
N ARG A 102 -3.05 15.82 -7.33
CA ARG A 102 -4.46 15.97 -7.69
C ARG A 102 -4.83 15.12 -8.90
N GLY A 103 -6.12 14.88 -9.07
CA GLY A 103 -6.68 14.20 -10.24
C GLY A 103 -6.04 12.83 -10.47
N LEU A 104 -5.68 12.54 -11.72
CA LEU A 104 -5.13 11.23 -12.10
C LEU A 104 -3.83 10.88 -11.38
N VAL A 105 -2.97 11.86 -11.07
CA VAL A 105 -1.71 11.59 -10.38
C VAL A 105 -1.96 11.07 -8.97
N ARG A 106 -2.91 11.67 -8.24
CA ARG A 106 -3.35 11.15 -6.94
C ARG A 106 -3.91 9.73 -7.09
N GLY A 107 -4.70 9.48 -8.12
CA GLY A 107 -5.22 8.14 -8.42
C GLY A 107 -4.12 7.11 -8.63
N VAL A 108 -3.06 7.47 -9.38
CA VAL A 108 -1.91 6.60 -9.62
C VAL A 108 -1.17 6.25 -8.33
N LEU A 109 -1.01 7.20 -7.40
CA LEU A 109 -0.35 6.95 -6.11
C LEU A 109 -1.11 5.92 -5.23
N GLY A 110 -2.42 5.80 -5.43
CA GLY A 110 -3.23 4.79 -4.72
C GLY A 110 -3.48 3.51 -5.50
N LEU A 111 -3.06 3.41 -6.78
CA LEU A 111 -3.53 2.35 -7.68
C LEU A 111 -2.94 0.97 -7.37
N ALA A 112 -1.62 0.91 -7.12
CA ALA A 112 -0.93 -0.35 -6.89
C ALA A 112 -1.33 -0.95 -5.53
N GLU A 113 -1.78 -2.22 -5.52
CA GLU A 113 -2.11 -2.92 -4.29
C GLU A 113 -0.85 -3.12 -3.44
N PRO A 114 -0.81 -2.58 -2.20
CA PRO A 114 0.30 -2.82 -1.30
C PRO A 114 0.39 -4.28 -0.86
N GLU A 115 1.59 -4.81 -0.74
CA GLU A 115 1.80 -6.06 0.00
C GLU A 115 1.47 -5.83 1.49
N SER A 116 0.93 -6.86 2.16
CA SER A 116 0.63 -6.76 3.59
C SER A 116 1.84 -6.34 4.41
N THR A 117 1.62 -5.43 5.34
CA THR A 117 2.62 -5.02 6.33
C THR A 117 2.89 -6.10 7.38
N LYS A 118 2.13 -7.20 7.36
CA LYS A 118 2.01 -8.27 8.37
C LYS A 118 1.28 -7.84 9.64
N ASP A 119 0.76 -6.64 9.68
CA ASP A 119 -0.13 -6.14 10.72
C ASP A 119 -1.45 -5.68 10.10
N PRO A 120 -2.57 -6.36 10.38
CA PRO A 120 -3.86 -6.04 9.76
C PRO A 120 -4.37 -4.64 10.09
N VAL A 121 -3.96 -4.07 11.25
CA VAL A 121 -4.41 -2.72 11.65
C VAL A 121 -3.73 -1.67 10.78
N TRP A 122 -2.44 -1.83 10.51
CA TRP A 122 -1.71 -0.97 9.59
C TRP A 122 -2.19 -1.13 8.14
N ASP A 123 -2.46 -2.37 7.72
CA ASP A 123 -3.03 -2.62 6.39
C ASP A 123 -4.37 -1.91 6.18
N ALA A 124 -5.24 -1.94 7.20
CA ALA A 124 -6.51 -1.23 7.16
C ALA A 124 -6.35 0.30 7.21
N ALA A 125 -5.37 0.80 7.97
CA ALA A 125 -5.07 2.23 8.02
C ALA A 125 -4.63 2.78 6.66
N ILE A 126 -3.74 2.06 5.96
CA ILE A 126 -3.30 2.42 4.60
C ILE A 126 -4.49 2.41 3.63
N ALA A 127 -5.30 1.35 3.65
CA ALA A 127 -6.47 1.24 2.78
C ALA A 127 -7.49 2.36 3.04
N GLY A 128 -7.81 2.62 4.30
CA GLY A 128 -8.73 3.68 4.70
C GLY A 128 -8.24 5.07 4.30
N LEU A 129 -6.95 5.34 4.47
CA LEU A 129 -6.33 6.61 4.07
C LEU A 129 -6.43 6.83 2.55
N VAL A 130 -6.05 5.83 1.75
CA VAL A 130 -6.12 5.91 0.29
C VAL A 130 -7.56 6.09 -0.17
N ALA A 131 -8.50 5.27 0.33
CA ALA A 131 -9.92 5.37 -0.01
C ALA A 131 -10.49 6.75 0.33
N TRP A 132 -10.14 7.30 1.51
CA TRP A 132 -10.60 8.61 1.93
C TRP A 132 -10.08 9.73 1.03
N ARG A 133 -8.77 9.72 0.73
CA ARG A 133 -8.14 10.77 -0.10
C ARG A 133 -8.62 10.74 -1.55
N LEU A 134 -8.84 9.56 -2.12
CA LEU A 134 -9.40 9.44 -3.48
C LEU A 134 -10.85 9.93 -3.51
N ARG A 135 -11.67 9.56 -2.51
CA ARG A 135 -13.06 10.00 -2.42
C ARG A 135 -13.21 11.50 -2.31
N GLN A 136 -12.30 12.20 -1.62
CA GLN A 136 -12.33 13.67 -1.50
C GLN A 136 -12.26 14.38 -2.86
N GLU A 137 -11.67 13.76 -3.88
CA GLU A 137 -11.64 14.28 -5.25
C GLU A 137 -12.59 13.57 -6.21
N GLY A 138 -13.50 12.75 -5.72
CA GLY A 138 -14.41 12.00 -6.57
C GLY A 138 -13.71 10.94 -7.45
N LEU A 139 -12.49 10.55 -7.10
CA LEU A 139 -11.76 9.53 -7.82
C LEU A 139 -12.22 8.12 -7.42
N PRO A 140 -12.30 7.17 -8.38
CA PRO A 140 -12.64 5.81 -8.06
C PRO A 140 -11.56 5.18 -7.17
N ALA A 141 -11.99 4.49 -6.12
CA ALA A 141 -11.09 3.73 -5.28
C ALA A 141 -10.74 2.39 -5.96
N PRO A 142 -9.48 1.95 -5.94
CA PRO A 142 -9.10 0.63 -6.46
C PRO A 142 -9.68 -0.49 -5.59
N ASP A 143 -9.92 -1.67 -6.18
CA ASP A 143 -10.59 -2.80 -5.52
C ASP A 143 -9.90 -3.24 -4.23
N TRP A 144 -8.58 -3.13 -4.18
CA TRP A 144 -7.80 -3.60 -3.03
C TRP A 144 -8.12 -2.86 -1.73
N VAL A 145 -8.56 -1.58 -1.79
CA VAL A 145 -8.92 -0.84 -0.58
C VAL A 145 -10.17 -1.40 0.10
N ASN A 146 -11.01 -2.12 -0.65
CA ASN A 146 -12.23 -2.75 -0.16
C ASN A 146 -12.04 -4.26 0.16
N ALA A 147 -10.82 -4.77 0.10
CA ALA A 147 -10.54 -6.17 0.39
C ALA A 147 -10.92 -6.51 1.85
N PRO A 148 -11.60 -7.64 2.10
CA PRO A 148 -12.04 -8.01 3.46
C PRO A 148 -10.91 -8.06 4.49
N SER A 149 -9.69 -8.38 4.06
CA SER A 149 -8.49 -8.41 4.90
C SER A 149 -8.03 -7.03 5.38
N ARG A 150 -8.58 -5.95 4.80
CA ARG A 150 -8.24 -4.56 5.11
C ARG A 150 -9.35 -3.81 5.84
N HIS A 151 -10.34 -4.54 6.34
CA HIS A 151 -11.49 -3.97 7.05
C HIS A 151 -11.71 -4.65 8.39
N PHE A 152 -12.14 -3.85 9.38
CA PHE A 152 -12.60 -4.32 10.66
C PHE A 152 -14.08 -3.98 10.85
N ARG A 153 -14.84 -4.88 11.49
CA ARG A 153 -16.25 -4.63 11.87
C ARG A 153 -16.38 -3.53 12.91
N ALA A 154 -15.39 -3.37 13.76
CA ALA A 154 -15.32 -2.32 14.77
C ALA A 154 -14.08 -1.44 14.52
N PRO A 155 -14.14 -0.14 14.88
CA PRO A 155 -12.98 0.75 14.82
C PRO A 155 -11.79 0.17 15.57
N ARG A 156 -10.59 0.33 15.01
CA ARG A 156 -9.33 -0.03 15.65
C ARG A 156 -8.44 1.20 15.69
N THR A 157 -7.65 1.31 16.74
CA THR A 157 -6.60 2.33 16.87
C THR A 157 -5.25 1.71 16.53
N LEU A 158 -4.36 2.52 15.96
CA LEU A 158 -2.96 2.14 15.84
C LEU A 158 -2.36 2.23 17.25
N ASP A 159 -1.84 1.10 17.73
CA ASP A 159 -1.08 1.04 18.97
C ASP A 159 0.36 1.50 18.67
N ILE A 160 0.63 2.79 18.88
CA ILE A 160 1.91 3.43 18.56
C ILE A 160 2.74 3.60 19.83
N ASP A 161 2.17 4.23 20.84
CA ASP A 161 2.80 4.43 22.15
C ASP A 161 1.97 3.76 23.24
N PRO A 162 2.57 2.87 24.07
CA PRO A 162 1.87 2.31 25.23
C PRO A 162 1.40 3.35 26.24
N ALA A 163 1.96 4.56 26.19
CA ALA A 163 1.56 5.68 27.04
C ALA A 163 0.39 6.50 26.47
N ASP A 164 -0.02 6.25 25.21
CA ASP A 164 -1.16 6.93 24.62
C ASP A 164 -2.46 6.54 25.36
N PRO A 165 -3.23 7.51 25.87
CA PRO A 165 -4.46 7.20 26.58
C PRO A 165 -5.46 6.53 25.63
N ASP A 166 -6.11 5.48 26.10
CA ASP A 166 -7.17 4.79 25.37
C ASP A 166 -8.23 5.81 24.92
N PRO A 167 -8.40 6.03 23.61
CA PRO A 167 -9.35 7.02 23.10
C PRO A 167 -10.80 6.69 23.40
N SER A 168 -11.11 5.50 23.93
CA SER A 168 -12.45 5.14 24.38
C SER A 168 -12.92 5.93 25.61
N GLY A 169 -11.97 6.54 26.37
CA GLY A 169 -12.24 7.41 27.53
C GLY A 169 -12.45 8.90 27.20
N ILE A 170 -12.13 9.33 25.97
CA ILE A 170 -12.22 10.75 25.60
C ILE A 170 -13.54 10.99 24.86
N GLY A 171 -14.48 11.71 25.47
CA GLY A 171 -15.81 12.00 24.93
C GLY A 171 -15.90 12.71 23.57
N SER A 172 -14.74 13.07 22.97
CA SER A 172 -14.62 13.63 21.61
C SER A 172 -14.44 12.56 20.51
N ALA A 173 -14.29 11.30 20.84
CA ALA A 173 -14.11 10.19 19.91
C ALA A 173 -15.27 10.02 18.89
N ARG A 174 -16.45 10.60 19.14
CA ARG A 174 -17.58 10.57 18.18
C ARG A 174 -17.31 11.34 16.87
N ARG A 175 -16.46 12.37 16.87
CA ARG A 175 -16.17 13.15 15.66
C ARG A 175 -15.10 12.48 14.79
N VAL A 176 -14.12 11.84 15.39
CA VAL A 176 -13.08 11.11 14.66
C VAL A 176 -13.62 9.82 14.05
N ARG A 177 -14.59 9.15 14.74
CA ARG A 177 -15.22 7.92 14.25
C ARG A 177 -15.97 8.09 12.92
N ARG A 178 -16.55 9.28 12.63
CA ARG A 178 -17.25 9.53 11.36
C ARG A 178 -16.29 9.76 10.17
N ALA A 179 -15.06 10.17 10.42
CA ALA A 179 -14.08 10.42 9.37
C ALA A 179 -13.39 9.16 8.85
N TRP A 180 -13.36 8.09 9.66
CA TRP A 180 -12.60 6.85 9.35
C TRP A 180 -13.46 5.60 9.14
N CYS A 181 -14.79 5.70 9.21
CA CYS A 181 -15.69 4.60 8.87
C CYS A 181 -16.37 4.88 7.53
N PRO A 182 -15.84 4.45 6.37
CA PRO A 182 -16.59 4.43 5.14
C PRO A 182 -17.46 3.19 5.12
N GLY A 183 -18.76 3.34 5.36
CA GLY A 183 -19.68 2.23 5.13
C GLY A 183 -20.83 2.06 6.11
N LEU A 184 -21.47 3.17 6.52
CA LEU A 184 -22.83 3.13 7.08
C LEU A 184 -23.59 4.33 6.52
N ALA A 185 -24.11 4.16 5.35
CA ALA A 185 -25.32 4.80 4.83
C ALA A 185 -25.95 3.83 3.84
#